data_8ce92c1f78714358da6bbcf345fdab18
#
_entry.id   8ce92c1f78714358da6bbcf345fdab18
#
_cell.length_a   1.000
_cell.length_b   1.000
_cell.length_c   1.000
_cell.angle_alpha   90.00
_cell.angle_beta   90.00
_cell.angle_gamma   90.00
#
_symmetry.space_group_name_H-M   'P 1'
#
loop_
_entity.id
_entity.type
_entity.pdbx_description
1 polymer ?
#
loop_
_entity_poly.entity_id
_entity_poly.type
_entity_poly.pdbx_seq_one_letter_code
_entity_poly.pdbx_strand_id
1 'polypeptide(L)'
;MDEPPTSATVADDHPYRAEIDLERERWTEIAALCRSLDPTERARPGYFRDPDWTVKDLVAHLGTWMAWAEIQLLRIESGTYVDEPLDIDGLNAQFLAAMRDQDWQTAWGQAVSARVQMLTVWGRLGERTEAADRWVRKAGAEHDGEHLPRLREWVAELREAPVG
;
A
#
# COMPACT_ATOMS: atom_id res chain seq x y z
N MET A 1 -1.71 35.94 -1.72
CA MET A 1 -1.95 34.61 -2.32
C MET A 1 -0.83 33.71 -1.81
N ASP A 2 -1.11 32.96 -0.74
CA ASP A 2 -0.10 32.10 -0.13
C ASP A 2 0.06 30.85 -1.00
N GLU A 3 1.27 30.67 -1.49
CA GLU A 3 1.69 29.44 -2.18
C GLU A 3 1.55 28.26 -1.18
N PRO A 4 0.95 27.12 -1.56
CA PRO A 4 0.88 25.97 -0.66
C PRO A 4 2.30 25.52 -0.33
N PRO A 5 2.58 25.04 0.90
CA PRO A 5 3.91 24.63 1.29
C PRO A 5 4.42 23.57 0.33
N THR A 6 5.53 23.89 -0.31
CA THR A 6 6.30 22.98 -1.15
C THR A 6 6.53 21.68 -0.36
N SER A 7 6.10 20.57 -0.92
CA SER A 7 6.36 19.23 -0.38
C SER A 7 7.81 19.19 0.10
N ALA A 8 8.02 18.95 1.38
CA ALA A 8 9.36 18.90 1.96
C ALA A 8 10.17 17.84 1.18
N THR A 9 11.08 18.32 0.36
CA THR A 9 12.03 17.46 -0.36
C THR A 9 12.94 16.82 0.69
N VAL A 10 12.89 15.49 0.78
CA VAL A 10 13.87 14.74 1.58
C VAL A 10 15.26 15.14 1.12
N ALA A 11 16.14 15.49 2.04
CA ALA A 11 17.50 15.90 1.71
C ALA A 11 18.23 14.79 0.91
N ASP A 12 19.04 15.16 -0.07
CA ASP A 12 19.71 14.21 -0.98
C ASP A 12 20.67 13.26 -0.24
N ASP A 13 21.11 13.60 0.95
CA ASP A 13 21.96 12.80 1.82
C ASP A 13 21.20 11.95 2.87
N HIS A 14 19.86 11.94 2.80
CA HIS A 14 19.07 11.17 3.75
C HIS A 14 19.37 9.66 3.60
N PRO A 15 19.68 8.93 4.70
CA PRO A 15 20.12 7.54 4.65
C PRO A 15 19.12 6.57 4.03
N TYR A 16 17.83 6.94 3.97
CA TYR A 16 16.75 6.14 3.38
C TYR A 16 16.24 6.69 2.05
N ARG A 17 17.00 7.55 1.41
CA ARG A 17 16.55 8.25 0.20
C ARG A 17 16.09 7.31 -0.90
N ALA A 18 16.89 6.29 -1.20
CA ALA A 18 16.58 5.34 -2.27
C ALA A 18 15.30 4.54 -1.99
N GLU A 19 15.11 4.12 -0.75
CA GLU A 19 13.90 3.38 -0.32
C GLU A 19 12.65 4.27 -0.37
N ILE A 20 12.76 5.51 0.07
CA ILE A 20 11.67 6.50 0.03
C ILE A 20 11.30 6.83 -1.42
N ASP A 21 12.27 7.02 -2.30
CA ASP A 21 12.02 7.35 -3.70
C ASP A 21 11.36 6.19 -4.43
N LEU A 22 11.82 4.96 -4.22
CA LEU A 22 11.22 3.76 -4.82
C LEU A 22 9.78 3.53 -4.34
N GLU A 23 9.54 3.68 -3.04
CA GLU A 23 8.20 3.56 -2.47
C GLU A 23 7.26 4.62 -3.05
N ARG A 24 7.72 5.86 -3.12
CA ARG A 24 6.95 6.97 -3.68
C ARG A 24 6.63 6.76 -5.16
N GLU A 25 7.59 6.31 -5.94
CA GLU A 25 7.40 6.03 -7.38
C GLU A 25 6.31 4.98 -7.59
N ARG A 26 6.41 3.85 -6.91
CA ARG A 26 5.47 2.73 -7.05
C ARG A 26 4.06 3.10 -6.55
N TRP A 27 3.97 3.71 -5.38
CA TRP A 27 2.69 4.18 -4.87
C TRP A 27 2.04 5.22 -5.78
N THR A 28 2.82 6.15 -6.34
CA THR A 28 2.32 7.16 -7.27
C THR A 28 1.72 6.50 -8.52
N GLU A 29 2.36 5.46 -9.04
CA GLU A 29 1.83 4.71 -10.17
C GLU A 29 0.55 3.96 -9.83
N ILE A 30 0.50 3.26 -8.71
CA ILE A 30 -0.73 2.60 -8.22
C ILE A 30 -1.86 3.64 -8.11
N ALA A 31 -1.59 4.78 -7.48
CA ALA A 31 -2.57 5.84 -7.33
C ALA A 31 -3.06 6.38 -8.68
N ALA A 32 -2.18 6.56 -9.64
CA ALA A 32 -2.54 7.02 -10.98
C ALA A 32 -3.41 6.01 -11.71
N LEU A 33 -3.05 4.73 -11.70
CA LEU A 33 -3.83 3.65 -12.30
C LEU A 33 -5.22 3.54 -11.66
N CYS A 34 -5.32 3.55 -10.35
CA CYS A 34 -6.59 3.49 -9.63
C CYS A 34 -7.48 4.70 -9.91
N ARG A 35 -6.92 5.90 -10.01
CA ARG A 35 -7.68 7.13 -10.34
C ARG A 35 -8.16 7.15 -11.78
N SER A 36 -7.48 6.48 -12.69
CA SER A 36 -7.89 6.39 -14.10
C SER A 36 -9.18 5.57 -14.28
N LEU A 37 -9.57 4.79 -13.30
CA LEU A 37 -10.76 3.94 -13.33
C LEU A 37 -11.98 4.70 -12.76
N ASP A 38 -13.13 4.49 -13.40
CA ASP A 38 -14.40 5.00 -12.86
C ASP A 38 -14.93 4.13 -11.69
N PRO A 39 -15.99 4.55 -10.98
CA PRO A 39 -16.51 3.77 -9.85
C PRO A 39 -16.96 2.36 -10.21
N THR A 40 -17.52 2.15 -11.42
CA THR A 40 -17.97 0.84 -11.89
C THR A 40 -16.78 -0.07 -12.16
N GLU A 41 -15.75 0.44 -12.80
CA GLU A 41 -14.51 -0.27 -13.09
C GLU A 41 -13.77 -0.68 -11.81
N ARG A 42 -13.73 0.19 -10.80
CA ARG A 42 -13.12 -0.12 -9.49
C ARG A 42 -13.84 -1.23 -8.73
N ALA A 43 -15.14 -1.36 -8.95
CA ALA A 43 -15.97 -2.38 -8.32
C ALA A 43 -16.12 -3.65 -9.18
N ARG A 44 -15.54 -3.70 -10.38
CA ARG A 44 -15.66 -4.83 -11.28
C ARG A 44 -14.84 -6.01 -10.76
N PRO A 45 -15.46 -7.20 -10.57
CA PRO A 45 -14.73 -8.42 -10.23
C PRO A 45 -13.83 -8.88 -11.38
N GLY A 46 -12.79 -9.64 -11.05
CA GLY A 46 -11.90 -10.26 -12.04
C GLY A 46 -10.46 -9.74 -12.04
N TYR A 47 -10.13 -8.81 -11.14
CA TYR A 47 -8.73 -8.41 -10.93
C TYR A 47 -7.87 -9.63 -10.60
N PHE A 48 -8.26 -10.41 -9.60
CA PHE A 48 -7.89 -11.82 -9.42
C PHE A 48 -9.13 -12.69 -9.56
N ARG A 49 -8.97 -13.94 -9.97
CA ARG A 49 -10.09 -14.88 -10.17
C ARG A 49 -10.37 -15.75 -8.95
N ASP A 50 -9.37 -15.99 -8.13
CA ASP A 50 -9.49 -16.81 -6.94
C ASP A 50 -8.54 -16.27 -5.83
N PRO A 51 -9.05 -15.66 -4.79
CA PRO A 51 -10.42 -15.16 -4.66
C PRO A 51 -10.74 -14.06 -5.67
N ASP A 52 -12.03 -13.88 -5.97
CA ASP A 52 -12.48 -12.88 -6.94
C ASP A 52 -12.36 -11.45 -6.37
N TRP A 53 -11.31 -10.75 -6.74
CA TRP A 53 -11.01 -9.41 -6.27
C TRP A 53 -11.46 -8.34 -7.26
N THR A 54 -11.73 -7.17 -6.67
CA THR A 54 -11.84 -5.89 -7.37
C THR A 54 -10.58 -5.05 -7.14
N VAL A 55 -10.44 -3.94 -7.84
CA VAL A 55 -9.37 -2.95 -7.54
C VAL A 55 -9.52 -2.35 -6.15
N LYS A 56 -10.77 -2.20 -5.66
CA LYS A 56 -11.02 -1.81 -4.27
C LYS A 56 -10.42 -2.81 -3.28
N ASP A 57 -10.57 -4.11 -3.54
CA ASP A 57 -10.00 -5.16 -2.68
C ASP A 57 -8.47 -5.13 -2.69
N LEU A 58 -7.85 -4.85 -3.84
CA LEU A 58 -6.40 -4.60 -3.92
C LEU A 58 -5.96 -3.45 -3.03
N VAL A 59 -6.62 -2.29 -3.13
CA VAL A 59 -6.27 -1.11 -2.32
C VAL A 59 -6.45 -1.39 -0.83
N ALA A 60 -7.53 -2.07 -0.46
CA ALA A 60 -7.75 -2.50 0.92
C ALA A 60 -6.65 -3.45 1.41
N HIS A 61 -6.23 -4.39 0.58
CA HIS A 61 -5.15 -5.33 0.87
C HIS A 61 -3.80 -4.62 1.10
N LEU A 62 -3.41 -3.72 0.20
CA LEU A 62 -2.19 -2.91 0.36
C LEU A 62 -2.25 -2.07 1.64
N GLY A 63 -3.36 -1.38 1.88
CA GLY A 63 -3.55 -0.55 3.07
C GLY A 63 -3.49 -1.35 4.37
N THR A 64 -4.07 -2.54 4.41
CA THR A 64 -4.06 -3.39 5.60
C THR A 64 -2.66 -3.89 5.94
N TRP A 65 -1.86 -4.28 4.93
CA TRP A 65 -0.47 -4.65 5.16
C TRP A 65 0.40 -3.49 5.63
N MET A 66 0.17 -2.27 5.12
CA MET A 66 0.86 -1.07 5.62
C MET A 66 0.47 -0.75 7.07
N ALA A 67 -0.80 -0.92 7.44
CA ALA A 67 -1.25 -0.76 8.82
C ALA A 67 -0.67 -1.86 9.74
N TRP A 68 -0.55 -3.09 9.26
CA TRP A 68 0.11 -4.16 9.99
C TRP A 68 1.61 -3.86 10.21
N ALA A 69 2.29 -3.37 9.19
CA ALA A 69 3.68 -2.95 9.29
C ALA A 69 3.87 -1.81 10.30
N GLU A 70 2.97 -0.82 10.32
CA GLU A 70 2.97 0.24 11.32
C GLU A 70 2.94 -0.33 12.75
N ILE A 71 2.06 -1.32 13.02
CA ILE A 71 1.99 -1.98 14.32
C ILE A 71 3.33 -2.65 14.67
N GLN A 72 3.98 -3.31 13.73
CA GLN A 72 5.29 -3.91 13.96
C GLN A 72 6.37 -2.86 14.24
N LEU A 73 6.35 -1.75 13.52
CA LEU A 73 7.26 -0.62 13.77
C LEU A 73 7.06 -0.01 15.17
N LEU A 74 5.82 0.14 15.61
CA LEU A 74 5.51 0.60 16.97
C LEU A 74 5.99 -0.39 18.04
N ARG A 75 5.94 -1.69 17.77
CA ARG A 75 6.53 -2.72 18.65
C ARG A 75 8.06 -2.65 18.67
N ILE A 76 8.69 -2.38 17.54
CA ILE A 76 10.15 -2.14 17.48
C ILE A 76 10.50 -0.90 18.31
N GLU A 77 9.77 0.21 18.13
CA GLU A 77 9.96 1.45 18.87
C GLU A 77 9.84 1.26 20.38
N SER A 78 8.89 0.44 20.83
CA SER A 78 8.66 0.14 22.25
C SER A 78 9.54 -0.99 22.81
N GLY A 79 10.34 -1.66 21.99
CA GLY A 79 11.16 -2.80 22.41
C GLY A 79 10.39 -4.10 22.67
N THR A 80 9.14 -4.20 22.18
CA THR A 80 8.27 -5.37 22.36
C THR A 80 8.15 -6.23 21.10
N TYR A 81 8.89 -5.89 20.05
CA TYR A 81 8.85 -6.65 18.79
C TYR A 81 9.46 -8.03 18.96
N VAL A 82 8.77 -9.03 18.41
CA VAL A 82 9.25 -10.41 18.28
C VAL A 82 9.13 -10.83 16.83
N ASP A 83 10.20 -11.36 16.25
CA ASP A 83 10.21 -11.87 14.88
C ASP A 83 9.62 -13.27 14.87
N GLU A 84 8.35 -13.38 14.59
CA GLU A 84 7.60 -14.64 14.53
C GLU A 84 7.21 -14.98 13.09
N PRO A 85 7.20 -16.28 12.72
CA PRO A 85 6.63 -16.71 11.45
C PRO A 85 5.17 -16.28 11.32
N LEU A 86 4.79 -15.77 10.15
CA LEU A 86 3.43 -15.34 9.85
C LEU A 86 2.73 -16.35 8.94
N ASP A 87 1.49 -16.66 9.27
CA ASP A 87 0.56 -17.30 8.34
C ASP A 87 0.01 -16.24 7.37
N ILE A 88 0.77 -15.97 6.32
CA ILE A 88 0.45 -14.93 5.31
C ILE A 88 -0.90 -15.22 4.64
N ASP A 89 -1.16 -16.46 4.25
CA ASP A 89 -2.40 -16.83 3.57
C ASP A 89 -3.62 -16.67 4.50
N GLY A 90 -3.48 -17.08 5.76
CA GLY A 90 -4.51 -16.88 6.77
C GLY A 90 -4.78 -15.40 7.06
N LEU A 91 -3.75 -14.58 7.16
CA LEU A 91 -3.88 -13.13 7.33
C LEU A 91 -4.52 -12.48 6.11
N ASN A 92 -4.12 -12.83 4.90
CA ASN A 92 -4.72 -12.32 3.66
C ASN A 92 -6.21 -12.63 3.60
N ALA A 93 -6.62 -13.84 3.96
CA ALA A 93 -8.04 -14.22 4.01
C ALA A 93 -8.82 -13.42 5.06
N GLN A 94 -8.26 -13.20 6.25
CA GLN A 94 -8.86 -12.40 7.30
C GLN A 94 -8.99 -10.93 6.88
N PHE A 95 -7.95 -10.34 6.28
CA PHE A 95 -7.96 -8.96 5.81
C PHE A 95 -8.99 -8.75 4.71
N LEU A 96 -9.05 -9.66 3.73
CA LEU A 96 -10.06 -9.60 2.69
C LEU A 96 -11.47 -9.66 3.27
N ALA A 97 -11.74 -10.59 4.17
CA ALA A 97 -13.05 -10.73 4.81
C ALA A 97 -13.45 -9.47 5.58
N ALA A 98 -12.51 -8.87 6.33
CA ALA A 98 -12.76 -7.68 7.13
C ALA A 98 -13.04 -6.43 6.28
N MET A 99 -12.42 -6.32 5.11
CA MET A 99 -12.47 -5.11 4.27
C MET A 99 -13.43 -5.23 3.08
N ARG A 100 -13.97 -6.40 2.81
CA ARG A 100 -14.74 -6.67 1.58
C ARG A 100 -15.98 -5.79 1.43
N ASP A 101 -16.67 -5.50 2.52
CA ASP A 101 -17.89 -4.70 2.53
C ASP A 101 -17.64 -3.18 2.61
N GLN A 102 -16.38 -2.76 2.70
CA GLN A 102 -16.04 -1.34 2.71
C GLN A 102 -16.18 -0.75 1.31
N ASP A 103 -16.61 0.51 1.25
CA ASP A 103 -16.66 1.23 -0.01
C ASP A 103 -15.26 1.70 -0.48
N TRP A 104 -15.20 2.18 -1.72
CA TRP A 104 -13.96 2.68 -2.30
C TRP A 104 -13.34 3.81 -1.50
N GLN A 105 -14.12 4.78 -1.06
CA GLN A 105 -13.60 5.96 -0.35
C GLN A 105 -12.98 5.56 0.99
N THR A 106 -13.62 4.64 1.68
CA THR A 106 -13.12 4.09 2.96
C THR A 106 -11.83 3.31 2.73
N ALA A 107 -11.82 2.37 1.78
CA ALA A 107 -10.62 1.58 1.47
C ALA A 107 -9.44 2.45 1.03
N TRP A 108 -9.69 3.43 0.15
CA TRP A 108 -8.68 4.38 -0.31
C TRP A 108 -8.15 5.26 0.82
N GLY A 109 -9.04 5.85 1.62
CA GLY A 109 -8.66 6.71 2.75
C GLY A 109 -7.85 5.95 3.80
N GLN A 110 -8.21 4.70 4.10
CA GLN A 110 -7.46 3.84 5.01
C GLN A 110 -6.07 3.50 4.45
N ALA A 111 -5.96 3.17 3.17
CA ALA A 111 -4.66 2.86 2.55
C ALA A 111 -3.73 4.07 2.56
N VAL A 112 -4.22 5.26 2.21
CA VAL A 112 -3.43 6.51 2.25
C VAL A 112 -2.99 6.82 3.68
N SER A 113 -3.89 6.70 4.66
CA SER A 113 -3.59 6.94 6.07
C SER A 113 -2.56 5.94 6.60
N ALA A 114 -2.75 4.65 6.33
CA ALA A 114 -1.83 3.60 6.77
C ALA A 114 -0.42 3.80 6.19
N ARG A 115 -0.33 4.17 4.91
CA ARG A 115 0.95 4.50 4.28
C ARG A 115 1.66 5.65 4.98
N VAL A 116 0.95 6.75 5.21
CA VAL A 116 1.53 7.93 5.88
C VAL A 116 2.00 7.59 7.28
N GLN A 117 1.20 6.84 8.03
CA GLN A 117 1.53 6.46 9.40
C GLN A 117 2.72 5.48 9.45
N MET A 118 2.74 4.46 8.60
CA MET A 118 3.88 3.53 8.49
C MET A 118 5.20 4.28 8.22
N LEU A 119 5.20 5.17 7.22
CA LEU A 119 6.39 5.94 6.86
C LEU A 119 6.79 6.94 7.96
N THR A 120 5.82 7.53 8.66
CA THR A 120 6.05 8.46 9.77
C THR A 120 6.70 7.74 10.95
N VAL A 121 6.18 6.59 11.35
CA VAL A 121 6.79 5.79 12.43
C VAL A 121 8.19 5.35 12.05
N TRP A 122 8.37 4.81 10.83
CA TRP A 122 9.69 4.40 10.35
C TRP A 122 10.70 5.57 10.36
N GLY A 123 10.31 6.74 9.85
CA GLY A 123 11.17 7.91 9.76
C GLY A 123 11.60 8.51 11.12
N ARG A 124 10.84 8.25 12.20
CA ARG A 124 11.15 8.73 13.56
C ARG A 124 11.90 7.71 14.43
N LEU A 125 12.09 6.49 13.97
CA LEU A 125 12.83 5.48 14.74
C LEU A 125 14.26 5.98 15.04
N GLY A 126 14.68 5.87 16.30
CA GLY A 126 15.99 6.35 16.74
C GLY A 126 17.15 5.52 16.22
N GLU A 127 16.90 4.26 15.91
CA GLU A 127 17.89 3.33 15.33
C GLU A 127 17.31 2.68 14.07
N ARG A 128 18.15 2.58 13.03
CA ARG A 128 17.85 1.81 11.85
C ARG A 128 18.06 0.34 12.15
N THR A 129 17.00 -0.45 12.19
CA THR A 129 17.07 -1.90 12.33
C THR A 129 16.67 -2.57 11.03
N GLU A 130 17.28 -3.72 10.73
CA GLU A 130 16.91 -4.53 9.57
C GLU A 130 15.44 -4.94 9.62
N ALA A 131 14.92 -5.25 10.81
CA ALA A 131 13.51 -5.60 10.99
C ALA A 131 12.58 -4.46 10.58
N ALA A 132 12.87 -3.22 10.98
CA ALA A 132 12.09 -2.06 10.60
C ALA A 132 12.13 -1.81 9.08
N ASP A 133 13.31 -1.82 8.49
CA ASP A 133 13.49 -1.63 7.06
C ASP A 133 12.79 -2.73 6.25
N ARG A 134 12.87 -3.98 6.71
CA ARG A 134 12.19 -5.11 6.09
C ARG A 134 10.67 -4.94 6.08
N TRP A 135 10.08 -4.50 7.20
CA TRP A 135 8.64 -4.26 7.28
C TRP A 135 8.18 -3.20 6.28
N VAL A 136 8.89 -2.07 6.21
CA VAL A 136 8.54 -0.98 5.29
C VAL A 136 8.70 -1.39 3.83
N ARG A 137 9.80 -2.07 3.49
CA ARG A 137 10.00 -2.55 2.11
C ARG A 137 8.94 -3.56 1.71
N LYS A 138 8.68 -4.56 2.55
CA LYS A 138 7.74 -5.64 2.24
C LYS A 138 6.29 -5.18 2.19
N ALA A 139 5.87 -4.26 3.04
CA ALA A 139 4.52 -3.72 3.02
C ALA A 139 4.33 -2.55 2.05
N GLY A 140 5.40 -1.89 1.66
CA GLY A 140 5.42 -0.75 0.74
C GLY A 140 5.98 -1.12 -0.63
N ALA A 141 7.18 -0.67 -0.94
CA ALA A 141 7.74 -0.73 -2.30
C ALA A 141 7.76 -2.12 -2.93
N GLU A 142 8.13 -3.17 -2.20
CA GLU A 142 8.13 -4.55 -2.74
C GLU A 142 6.72 -5.02 -3.04
N HIS A 143 5.79 -4.83 -2.10
CA HIS A 143 4.38 -5.23 -2.26
C HIS A 143 3.70 -4.49 -3.41
N ASP A 144 3.89 -3.18 -3.49
CA ASP A 144 3.40 -2.37 -4.61
C ASP A 144 3.97 -2.90 -5.95
N GLY A 145 5.27 -3.22 -5.96
CA GLY A 145 5.96 -3.77 -7.13
C GLY A 145 5.45 -5.15 -7.55
N GLU A 146 5.00 -5.97 -6.62
CA GLU A 146 4.39 -7.28 -6.91
C GLU A 146 3.02 -7.14 -7.59
N HIS A 147 2.23 -6.14 -7.21
CA HIS A 147 0.88 -5.92 -7.73
C HIS A 147 0.82 -5.04 -8.99
N LEU A 148 1.80 -4.17 -9.21
CA LEU A 148 1.80 -3.25 -10.36
C LEU A 148 1.64 -3.92 -11.72
N PRO A 149 2.33 -5.03 -12.06
CA PRO A 149 2.17 -5.66 -13.36
C PRO A 149 0.73 -6.10 -13.62
N ARG A 150 0.08 -6.72 -12.64
CA ARG A 150 -1.32 -7.15 -12.77
C ARG A 150 -2.29 -5.97 -12.84
N LEU A 151 -2.04 -4.91 -12.08
CA LEU A 151 -2.87 -3.70 -12.11
C LEU A 151 -2.80 -3.00 -13.48
N ARG A 152 -1.61 -2.91 -14.07
CA ARG A 152 -1.43 -2.37 -15.43
C ARG A 152 -2.20 -3.20 -16.46
N GLU A 153 -2.07 -4.50 -16.38
CA GLU A 153 -2.75 -5.44 -17.26
C GLU A 153 -4.29 -5.33 -17.13
N TRP A 154 -4.80 -5.29 -15.89
CA TRP A 154 -6.23 -5.14 -15.64
C TRP A 154 -6.80 -3.83 -16.16
N VAL A 155 -6.10 -2.72 -15.98
CA VAL A 155 -6.51 -1.42 -16.55
C VAL A 155 -6.53 -1.49 -18.08
N ALA A 156 -5.56 -2.13 -18.72
CA ALA A 156 -5.55 -2.34 -20.18
C ALA A 156 -6.73 -3.21 -20.64
N GLU A 157 -7.02 -4.32 -19.96
CA GLU A 157 -8.17 -5.18 -20.25
C GLU A 157 -9.50 -4.41 -20.18
N LEU A 158 -9.66 -3.54 -19.18
CA LEU A 158 -10.86 -2.71 -19.04
C LEU A 158 -11.02 -1.68 -20.16
N ARG A 159 -9.92 -1.19 -20.72
CA ARG A 159 -9.93 -0.24 -21.86
C ARG A 159 -10.24 -0.93 -23.19
N GLU A 160 -9.86 -2.19 -23.34
CA GLU A 160 -10.08 -2.98 -24.56
C GLU A 160 -11.46 -3.63 -24.58
N ALA A 161 -12.14 -3.75 -23.42
CA ALA A 161 -13.47 -4.34 -23.35
C ALA A 161 -14.46 -3.48 -24.16
N PRO A 162 -15.24 -4.08 -25.10
CA PRO A 162 -16.24 -3.33 -25.86
C PRO A 162 -17.26 -2.72 -24.90
N VAL A 163 -17.54 -1.43 -25.12
CA VAL A 163 -18.64 -0.72 -24.42
C VAL A 163 -19.94 -1.38 -24.84
N GLY A 164 -20.51 -2.20 -23.96
CA GLY A 164 -21.79 -2.88 -24.15
C GLY A 164 -22.99 -1.96 -23.90
#